data_89aa43e4e5919af097f5d400378d25cf
#
_entry.id   89aa43e4e5919af097f5d400378d25cf
#
_cell.length_a   1.000
_cell.length_b   1.000
_cell.length_c   1.000
_cell.angle_alpha   90.00
_cell.angle_beta   90.00
_cell.angle_gamma   90.00
#
_symmetry.space_group_name_H-M   'P 1'
#
loop_
_entity.id
_entity.type
_entity.pdbx_description
1 polymer ?
#
loop_
_entity_poly.entity_id
_entity_poly.type
_entity_poly.pdbx_seq_one_letter_code
_entity_poly.pdbx_strand_id
1 'polypeptide(L)'
;MERPVSSSAPTAFTPAGGYGDTSRSRYERELPAQILSDDEALADGVPDLRGTWKVAALLVNGVAAPADHHLWAHFERIEQSGNRVIVVGGGVIHDFASCDGTLENGLHDVMAIDFTTPLQVAARFDDGVLVMRPHGMPVEVKRWREGEQLVWEYSIAFTARLNRIA
;
A
#
# COMPACT_ATOMS: atom_id res chain seq x y z
N MET A 1 -15.89 1.84 23.52
CA MET A 1 -14.44 1.57 23.63
C MET A 1 -13.71 2.57 22.74
N GLU A 2 -12.80 3.32 23.30
CA GLU A 2 -11.98 4.22 22.51
C GLU A 2 -11.04 3.43 21.60
N ARG A 3 -10.91 3.89 20.36
CA ARG A 3 -9.91 3.34 19.45
C ARG A 3 -8.51 3.70 19.98
N PRO A 4 -7.55 2.74 20.05
CA PRO A 4 -6.21 3.07 20.47
C PRO A 4 -5.59 4.10 19.52
N VAL A 5 -4.74 4.98 20.05
CA VAL A 5 -3.96 5.91 19.20
C VAL A 5 -3.07 5.09 18.27
N SER A 6 -2.89 5.54 17.03
CA SER A 6 -2.22 4.78 15.98
C SER A 6 -0.78 4.41 16.32
N SER A 7 -0.07 5.28 17.07
CA SER A 7 1.31 4.99 17.50
C SER A 7 1.41 3.81 18.48
N SER A 8 0.33 3.46 19.17
CA SER A 8 0.28 2.32 20.09
C SER A 8 -0.56 1.16 19.56
N ALA A 9 -1.16 1.29 18.37
CA ALA A 9 -1.90 0.20 17.76
C ALA A 9 -0.93 -0.92 17.35
N PRO A 10 -1.26 -2.20 17.61
CA PRO A 10 -0.41 -3.32 17.20
C PRO A 10 -0.16 -3.34 15.70
N THR A 11 0.98 -3.88 15.28
CA THR A 11 1.25 -4.11 13.86
C THR A 11 0.23 -5.07 13.28
N ALA A 12 -0.35 -4.70 12.14
CA ALA A 12 -1.26 -5.56 11.41
C ALA A 12 -0.49 -6.47 10.46
N PHE A 13 -1.01 -7.69 10.24
CA PHE A 13 -0.41 -8.68 9.36
C PHE A 13 -1.46 -9.24 8.41
N THR A 14 -1.00 -9.72 7.26
CA THR A 14 -1.86 -10.40 6.30
C THR A 14 -2.30 -11.75 6.88
N PRO A 15 -3.62 -12.01 6.95
CA PRO A 15 -4.12 -13.33 7.35
C PRO A 15 -3.69 -14.43 6.38
N ALA A 16 -3.70 -15.68 6.82
CA ALA A 16 -3.43 -16.82 5.95
C ALA A 16 -4.38 -16.82 4.74
N GLY A 17 -3.81 -16.90 3.54
CA GLY A 17 -4.58 -16.83 2.30
C GLY A 17 -5.04 -15.43 1.89
N GLY A 18 -4.59 -14.39 2.61
CA GLY A 18 -5.02 -13.00 2.39
C GLY A 18 -6.30 -12.65 3.15
N TYR A 19 -6.63 -11.34 3.21
CA TYR A 19 -7.85 -10.89 3.87
C TYR A 19 -9.10 -11.22 3.05
N GLY A 20 -10.24 -11.25 3.71
CA GLY A 20 -11.54 -11.41 3.08
C GLY A 20 -11.85 -12.85 2.67
N ASP A 21 -12.77 -13.00 1.74
CA ASP A 21 -13.24 -14.30 1.28
C ASP A 21 -12.20 -14.94 0.34
N THR A 22 -11.51 -15.96 0.83
CA THR A 22 -10.43 -16.63 0.09
C THR A 22 -10.92 -17.45 -1.10
N SER A 23 -12.22 -17.67 -1.25
CA SER A 23 -12.81 -18.29 -2.44
C SER A 23 -12.90 -17.33 -3.63
N ARG A 24 -12.70 -16.04 -3.39
CA ARG A 24 -12.74 -14.98 -4.41
C ARG A 24 -11.34 -14.60 -4.87
N SER A 25 -11.25 -14.04 -6.09
CA SER A 25 -10.03 -13.38 -6.54
C SER A 25 -9.60 -12.32 -5.52
N ARG A 26 -8.29 -12.20 -5.27
CA ARG A 26 -7.77 -11.22 -4.30
C ARG A 26 -8.20 -9.78 -4.58
N TYR A 27 -8.47 -9.43 -5.84
CA TYR A 27 -8.93 -8.10 -6.25
C TYR A 27 -10.44 -7.89 -6.04
N GLU A 28 -11.20 -8.95 -5.74
CA GLU A 28 -12.65 -8.90 -5.52
C GLU A 28 -13.04 -8.99 -4.05
N ARG A 29 -12.04 -9.09 -3.16
CA ARG A 29 -12.29 -9.22 -1.71
C ARG A 29 -12.52 -7.86 -1.09
N GLU A 30 -13.47 -7.80 -0.16
CA GLU A 30 -13.73 -6.58 0.61
C GLU A 30 -12.52 -6.22 1.49
N LEU A 31 -12.24 -4.92 1.59
CA LEU A 31 -11.20 -4.44 2.48
C LEU A 31 -11.60 -4.69 3.93
N PRO A 32 -10.65 -5.07 4.80
CA PRO A 32 -10.92 -5.19 6.23
C PRO A 32 -11.24 -3.83 6.85
N ALA A 33 -11.73 -3.83 8.08
CA ALA A 33 -12.01 -2.61 8.81
C ALA A 33 -10.75 -1.75 8.94
N GLN A 34 -10.95 -0.44 8.95
CA GLN A 34 -9.87 0.53 9.12
C GLN A 34 -9.13 0.30 10.44
N ILE A 35 -7.80 0.32 10.38
CA ILE A 35 -6.92 0.00 11.50
C ILE A 35 -6.54 1.26 12.28
N LEU A 36 -6.13 2.32 11.56
CA LEU A 36 -5.72 3.59 12.14
C LEU A 36 -6.85 4.61 12.07
N SER A 37 -6.77 5.66 12.91
CA SER A 37 -7.62 6.82 12.76
C SER A 37 -7.15 7.67 11.57
N ASP A 38 -8.09 8.21 10.77
CA ASP A 38 -7.79 9.04 9.61
C ASP A 38 -7.60 10.53 9.93
N ASP A 39 -7.74 10.91 11.20
CA ASP A 39 -7.63 12.30 11.65
C ASP A 39 -6.31 12.57 12.43
N GLU A 40 -5.42 11.59 12.52
CA GLU A 40 -4.18 11.75 13.24
C GLU A 40 -3.15 12.54 12.43
N ALA A 41 -2.31 13.30 13.16
CA ALA A 41 -1.26 14.10 12.54
C ALA A 41 -0.21 13.23 11.86
N LEU A 42 0.27 13.71 10.71
CA LEU A 42 1.41 13.13 10.01
C LEU A 42 2.70 13.79 10.48
N ALA A 43 3.83 13.07 10.40
CA ALA A 43 5.13 13.63 10.66
C ALA A 43 5.47 14.73 9.65
N ASP A 44 6.39 15.62 10.01
CA ASP A 44 6.83 16.70 9.11
C ASP A 44 7.39 16.14 7.81
N GLY A 45 6.95 16.70 6.67
CA GLY A 45 7.40 16.28 5.35
C GLY A 45 6.71 15.04 4.79
N VAL A 46 5.82 14.42 5.55
CA VAL A 46 5.06 13.25 5.09
C VAL A 46 3.83 13.71 4.31
N PRO A 47 3.71 13.31 3.02
CA PRO A 47 2.53 13.65 2.24
C PRO A 47 1.31 12.88 2.74
N ASP A 48 0.13 13.47 2.62
CA ASP A 48 -1.14 12.80 2.95
C ASP A 48 -1.60 11.97 1.76
N LEU A 49 -1.41 10.66 1.86
CA LEU A 49 -1.83 9.69 0.85
C LEU A 49 -3.09 8.92 1.29
N ARG A 50 -3.68 9.29 2.42
CA ARG A 50 -4.82 8.56 3.01
C ARG A 50 -6.03 8.57 2.10
N GLY A 51 -6.72 7.44 2.05
CA GLY A 51 -7.95 7.26 1.30
C GLY A 51 -8.05 5.87 0.71
N THR A 52 -9.18 5.58 0.08
CA THR A 52 -9.37 4.39 -0.73
C THR A 52 -9.29 4.79 -2.20
N TRP A 53 -8.44 4.11 -2.93
CA TRP A 53 -8.01 4.47 -4.28
C TRP A 53 -8.28 3.32 -5.24
N LYS A 54 -8.77 3.64 -6.45
CA LYS A 54 -9.06 2.66 -7.50
C LYS A 54 -8.28 3.01 -8.75
N VAL A 55 -7.68 2.02 -9.40
CA VAL A 55 -6.95 2.20 -10.66
C VAL A 55 -7.88 2.79 -11.72
N ALA A 56 -7.45 3.90 -12.33
CA ALA A 56 -8.16 4.63 -13.35
C ALA A 56 -7.38 4.72 -14.67
N ALA A 57 -6.05 4.60 -14.60
CA ALA A 57 -5.17 4.56 -15.77
C ALA A 57 -4.01 3.63 -15.50
N LEU A 58 -3.55 2.91 -16.51
CA LEU A 58 -2.51 1.90 -16.33
C LEU A 58 -1.61 1.84 -17.57
N LEU A 59 -0.31 2.04 -17.33
CA LEU A 59 0.73 1.85 -18.34
C LEU A 59 1.59 0.65 -17.94
N VAL A 60 1.82 -0.26 -18.84
CA VAL A 60 2.70 -1.41 -18.65
C VAL A 60 3.85 -1.28 -19.65
N ASN A 61 5.08 -1.24 -19.16
CA ASN A 61 6.26 -0.97 -19.98
C ASN A 61 6.12 0.30 -20.84
N GLY A 62 5.49 1.35 -20.27
CA GLY A 62 5.32 2.62 -20.95
C GLY A 62 4.18 2.68 -21.97
N VAL A 63 3.42 1.61 -22.14
CA VAL A 63 2.32 1.49 -23.11
C VAL A 63 0.99 1.25 -22.37
N ALA A 64 -0.10 1.82 -22.87
CA ALA A 64 -1.42 1.60 -22.30
C ALA A 64 -1.71 0.09 -22.15
N ALA A 65 -2.09 -0.32 -20.94
CA ALA A 65 -2.37 -1.72 -20.65
C ALA A 65 -3.63 -2.19 -21.35
N PRO A 66 -3.68 -3.47 -21.79
CA PRO A 66 -4.91 -4.03 -22.34
C PRO A 66 -6.05 -4.02 -21.32
N ALA A 67 -7.29 -3.97 -21.78
CA ALA A 67 -8.46 -3.83 -20.94
C ALA A 67 -8.66 -5.01 -19.96
N ASP A 68 -8.08 -6.17 -20.26
CA ASP A 68 -8.18 -7.38 -19.44
C ASP A 68 -7.00 -7.54 -18.47
N HIS A 69 -6.09 -6.58 -18.38
CA HIS A 69 -4.98 -6.64 -17.43
C HIS A 69 -5.53 -6.68 -15.99
N HIS A 70 -4.96 -7.59 -15.16
CA HIS A 70 -5.49 -7.81 -13.79
C HIS A 70 -5.43 -6.58 -12.90
N LEU A 71 -4.47 -5.68 -13.09
CA LEU A 71 -4.32 -4.48 -12.27
C LEU A 71 -5.43 -3.45 -12.46
N TRP A 72 -6.25 -3.54 -13.51
CA TRP A 72 -7.44 -2.69 -13.63
C TRP A 72 -8.44 -2.92 -12.49
N ALA A 73 -8.45 -4.13 -11.92
CA ALA A 73 -9.32 -4.46 -10.79
C ALA A 73 -8.75 -4.01 -9.44
N HIS A 74 -7.50 -3.56 -9.39
CA HIS A 74 -6.85 -3.20 -8.15
C HIS A 74 -7.45 -1.95 -7.52
N PHE A 75 -7.73 -2.05 -6.22
CA PHE A 75 -8.05 -0.91 -5.36
C PHE A 75 -7.34 -1.12 -4.03
N GLU A 76 -7.04 -0.03 -3.36
CA GLU A 76 -6.28 -0.08 -2.12
C GLU A 76 -6.71 1.03 -1.17
N ARG A 77 -6.58 0.78 0.12
CA ARG A 77 -6.72 1.80 1.15
C ARG A 77 -5.35 2.10 1.73
N ILE A 78 -5.00 3.37 1.80
CA ILE A 78 -3.80 3.84 2.48
C ILE A 78 -4.22 4.50 3.78
N GLU A 79 -3.62 4.03 4.89
CA GLU A 79 -3.80 4.58 6.21
C GLU A 79 -2.46 5.11 6.71
N GLN A 80 -2.47 6.24 7.40
CA GLN A 80 -1.25 6.87 7.87
C GLN A 80 -1.44 7.51 9.25
N SER A 81 -0.37 7.48 10.04
CA SER A 81 -0.25 8.22 11.29
C SER A 81 1.23 8.48 11.58
N GLY A 82 1.60 9.73 11.85
CA GLY A 82 3.00 10.08 12.05
C GLY A 82 3.83 9.67 10.84
N ASN A 83 4.75 8.74 11.04
CA ASN A 83 5.61 8.16 9.99
C ASN A 83 5.22 6.71 9.62
N ARG A 84 4.08 6.24 10.10
CA ARG A 84 3.55 4.90 9.84
C ARG A 84 2.64 4.92 8.61
N VAL A 85 2.75 3.90 7.78
CA VAL A 85 1.88 3.70 6.61
C VAL A 85 1.39 2.26 6.57
N ILE A 86 0.09 2.10 6.33
CA ILE A 86 -0.50 0.79 6.05
C ILE A 86 -1.12 0.83 4.66
N VAL A 87 -0.73 -0.09 3.80
CA VAL A 87 -1.33 -0.27 2.48
C VAL A 87 -2.12 -1.57 2.48
N VAL A 88 -3.42 -1.47 2.28
CA VAL A 88 -4.35 -2.61 2.28
C VAL A 88 -4.92 -2.73 0.87
N GLY A 89 -4.58 -3.79 0.18
CA GLY A 89 -5.05 -4.00 -1.20
C GLY A 89 -4.58 -5.32 -1.77
N GLY A 90 -5.29 -5.83 -2.76
CA GLY A 90 -4.90 -7.06 -3.43
C GLY A 90 -4.79 -8.28 -2.52
N GLY A 91 -5.48 -8.31 -1.39
CA GLY A 91 -5.48 -9.41 -0.43
C GLY A 91 -4.47 -9.28 0.71
N VAL A 92 -3.55 -8.29 0.67
CA VAL A 92 -2.52 -8.12 1.70
C VAL A 92 -2.77 -6.89 2.56
N ILE A 93 -2.26 -6.96 3.80
CA ILE A 93 -2.19 -5.83 4.72
C ILE A 93 -0.70 -5.58 4.97
N HIS A 94 -0.17 -4.54 4.37
CA HIS A 94 1.25 -4.21 4.49
C HIS A 94 1.42 -2.99 5.39
N ASP A 95 1.84 -3.25 6.63
CA ASP A 95 2.00 -2.27 7.69
C ASP A 95 3.49 -1.94 7.88
N PHE A 96 3.86 -0.72 7.48
CA PHE A 96 5.20 -0.18 7.67
C PHE A 96 5.21 0.59 8.98
N ALA A 97 5.74 -0.02 10.04
CA ALA A 97 5.71 0.54 11.39
C ALA A 97 6.33 1.94 11.46
N SER A 98 7.42 2.16 10.73
CA SER A 98 8.03 3.48 10.54
C SER A 98 8.72 3.55 9.18
N CYS A 99 8.42 4.58 8.41
CA CYS A 99 9.04 4.82 7.10
C CYS A 99 10.35 5.60 7.27
N ASP A 100 11.32 5.02 7.97
CA ASP A 100 12.62 5.63 8.27
C ASP A 100 13.76 5.11 7.38
N GLY A 101 13.44 4.28 6.38
CA GLY A 101 14.40 3.71 5.44
C GLY A 101 15.08 2.45 5.93
N THR A 102 14.76 1.95 7.13
CA THR A 102 15.35 0.72 7.66
C THR A 102 14.47 -0.49 7.42
N LEU A 103 15.08 -1.67 7.25
CA LEU A 103 14.33 -2.92 7.18
C LEU A 103 13.72 -3.27 8.52
N GLU A 104 14.40 -2.95 9.62
CA GLU A 104 13.92 -3.24 10.97
C GLU A 104 12.53 -2.65 11.23
N ASN A 105 12.33 -1.39 10.83
CA ASN A 105 11.08 -0.67 11.06
C ASN A 105 10.15 -0.69 9.84
N GLY A 106 10.52 -1.42 8.80
CA GLY A 106 9.72 -1.59 7.59
C GLY A 106 8.68 -2.70 7.71
N LEU A 107 8.34 -3.26 6.57
CA LEU A 107 7.37 -4.34 6.46
C LEU A 107 8.05 -5.70 6.69
N HIS A 108 7.38 -6.55 7.48
CA HIS A 108 7.72 -7.96 7.63
C HIS A 108 6.43 -8.76 7.48
N ASP A 109 6.16 -9.24 6.27
CA ASP A 109 4.90 -9.90 5.94
C ASP A 109 5.12 -10.92 4.81
N VAL A 110 4.13 -11.13 3.97
CA VAL A 110 4.17 -12.06 2.84
C VAL A 110 3.85 -11.36 1.54
N MET A 111 4.29 -11.97 0.44
CA MET A 111 4.00 -11.47 -0.91
C MET A 111 2.54 -11.65 -1.27
N ALA A 112 2.00 -10.70 -2.03
CA ALA A 112 0.62 -10.74 -2.52
C ALA A 112 0.40 -11.82 -3.58
N ILE A 113 1.46 -12.31 -4.20
CA ILE A 113 1.35 -13.30 -5.28
C ILE A 113 0.91 -14.68 -4.76
N ASP A 114 1.33 -15.04 -3.54
CA ASP A 114 1.05 -16.37 -3.00
C ASP A 114 0.58 -16.38 -1.54
N PHE A 115 0.65 -15.22 -0.85
CA PHE A 115 0.33 -15.05 0.57
C PHE A 115 1.16 -15.92 1.52
N THR A 116 2.29 -16.44 1.08
CA THR A 116 3.15 -17.32 1.89
C THR A 116 4.62 -16.96 1.85
N THR A 117 5.15 -16.49 0.72
CA THR A 117 6.56 -16.14 0.60
C THR A 117 6.90 -14.94 1.48
N PRO A 118 7.85 -15.09 2.43
CA PRO A 118 8.24 -13.97 3.29
C PRO A 118 8.75 -12.78 2.48
N LEU A 119 8.34 -11.60 2.91
CA LEU A 119 8.70 -10.32 2.28
C LEU A 119 9.11 -9.32 3.34
N GLN A 120 10.26 -8.69 3.14
CA GLN A 120 10.73 -7.57 3.95
C GLN A 120 10.92 -6.37 3.04
N VAL A 121 10.40 -5.22 3.44
CA VAL A 121 10.45 -3.99 2.64
C VAL A 121 10.83 -2.82 3.54
N ALA A 122 11.88 -2.10 3.17
CA ALA A 122 12.19 -0.81 3.77
C ALA A 122 11.39 0.28 3.05
N ALA A 123 10.90 1.26 3.79
CA ALA A 123 10.17 2.38 3.24
C ALA A 123 10.68 3.70 3.80
N ARG A 124 10.63 4.75 2.99
CA ARG A 124 10.95 6.11 3.41
C ARG A 124 10.13 7.10 2.61
N PHE A 125 10.01 8.32 3.14
CA PHE A 125 9.49 9.46 2.37
C PHE A 125 10.66 10.28 1.84
N ASP A 126 10.63 10.57 0.55
CA ASP A 126 11.69 11.29 -0.15
C ASP A 126 11.03 12.36 -1.02
N ASP A 127 11.06 13.60 -0.55
CA ASP A 127 10.50 14.77 -1.26
C ASP A 127 9.07 14.54 -1.75
N GLY A 128 8.19 14.13 -0.84
CA GLY A 128 6.77 13.89 -1.13
C GLY A 128 6.46 12.55 -1.77
N VAL A 129 7.46 11.69 -1.94
CA VAL A 129 7.30 10.36 -2.54
C VAL A 129 7.51 9.29 -1.47
N LEU A 130 6.57 8.37 -1.37
CA LEU A 130 6.73 7.17 -0.56
C LEU A 130 7.51 6.14 -1.41
N VAL A 131 8.73 5.81 -0.96
CA VAL A 131 9.64 4.90 -1.66
C VAL A 131 9.75 3.61 -0.86
N MET A 132 9.40 2.49 -1.48
CA MET A 132 9.45 1.15 -0.89
C MET A 132 10.47 0.30 -1.62
N ARG A 133 11.38 -0.34 -0.87
CA ARG A 133 12.45 -1.19 -1.44
C ARG A 133 12.38 -2.58 -0.82
N PRO A 134 11.84 -3.57 -1.56
CA PRO A 134 11.86 -4.96 -1.13
C PRO A 134 13.30 -5.47 -0.99
N HIS A 135 13.58 -6.12 0.13
CA HIS A 135 14.90 -6.68 0.39
C HIS A 135 15.21 -7.84 -0.55
N GLY A 136 16.40 -7.81 -1.14
CA GLY A 136 16.86 -8.87 -2.04
C GLY A 136 16.27 -8.83 -3.44
N MET A 137 15.51 -7.79 -3.79
CA MET A 137 14.90 -7.63 -5.10
C MET A 137 15.35 -6.30 -5.73
N PRO A 138 15.68 -6.28 -7.03
CA PRO A 138 16.15 -5.06 -7.71
C PRO A 138 14.96 -4.18 -8.16
N VAL A 139 13.99 -3.97 -7.30
CA VAL A 139 12.79 -3.18 -7.60
C VAL A 139 12.59 -2.09 -6.58
N GLU A 140 11.91 -1.03 -7.00
CA GLU A 140 11.54 0.08 -6.17
C GLU A 140 10.09 0.42 -6.47
N VAL A 141 9.26 0.52 -5.43
CA VAL A 141 7.84 0.83 -5.55
C VAL A 141 7.62 2.21 -4.97
N LYS A 142 6.99 3.08 -5.74
CA LYS A 142 6.75 4.46 -5.34
C LYS A 142 5.27 4.80 -5.37
N ARG A 143 4.86 5.66 -4.44
CA ARG A 143 3.54 6.28 -4.43
C ARG A 143 3.68 7.76 -4.10
N TRP A 144 2.95 8.58 -4.84
CA TRP A 144 2.88 10.03 -4.59
C TRP A 144 1.58 10.59 -5.13
N ARG A 145 1.26 11.81 -4.74
CA ARG A 145 0.08 12.50 -5.26
C ARG A 145 0.43 13.45 -6.39
N GLU A 146 -0.40 13.43 -7.43
CA GLU A 146 -0.43 14.45 -8.46
C GLU A 146 -1.86 14.99 -8.52
N GLY A 147 -2.07 16.20 -7.96
CA GLY A 147 -3.42 16.75 -7.81
C GLY A 147 -4.29 15.84 -6.95
N GLU A 148 -5.40 15.39 -7.49
CA GLU A 148 -6.36 14.54 -6.79
C GLU A 148 -6.14 13.05 -7.02
N GLN A 149 -5.14 12.69 -7.81
CA GLN A 149 -4.81 11.30 -8.09
C GLN A 149 -3.63 10.82 -7.26
N LEU A 150 -3.62 9.52 -6.98
CA LEU A 150 -2.46 8.79 -6.48
C LEU A 150 -1.74 8.19 -7.67
N VAL A 151 -0.43 8.32 -7.73
CA VAL A 151 0.41 7.63 -8.72
C VAL A 151 1.13 6.49 -8.02
N TRP A 152 1.05 5.32 -8.61
CA TRP A 152 1.69 4.10 -8.13
C TRP A 152 2.59 3.55 -9.23
N GLU A 153 3.89 3.57 -8.98
CA GLU A 153 4.92 3.15 -9.92
C GLU A 153 5.67 1.94 -9.36
N TYR A 154 5.75 0.88 -10.12
CA TYR A 154 6.46 -0.34 -9.74
C TYR A 154 7.68 -0.49 -10.66
N SER A 155 8.81 0.11 -10.28
CA SER A 155 10.02 0.19 -11.10
C SER A 155 9.69 0.55 -12.55
N ILE A 156 10.16 -0.26 -13.52
CA ILE A 156 9.84 -0.07 -14.94
C ILE A 156 8.66 -0.94 -15.40
N ALA A 157 8.10 -1.77 -14.50
CA ALA A 157 7.06 -2.73 -14.89
C ALA A 157 5.73 -2.05 -15.22
N PHE A 158 5.26 -1.16 -14.35
CA PHE A 158 4.01 -0.45 -14.61
C PHE A 158 3.95 0.88 -13.86
N THR A 159 3.07 1.76 -14.34
CA THR A 159 2.66 2.98 -13.65
C THR A 159 1.13 3.05 -13.70
N ALA A 160 0.52 3.17 -12.52
CA ALA A 160 -0.92 3.32 -12.39
C ALA A 160 -1.26 4.70 -11.83
N ARG A 161 -2.40 5.24 -12.29
CA ARG A 161 -3.03 6.42 -11.68
C ARG A 161 -4.34 5.98 -11.08
N LEU A 162 -4.56 6.37 -9.83
CA LEU A 162 -5.73 5.93 -9.07
C LEU A 162 -6.55 7.14 -8.67
N ASN A 163 -7.87 6.98 -8.78
CA ASN A 163 -8.82 7.96 -8.27
C ASN A 163 -9.26 7.57 -6.87
N ARG A 164 -9.52 8.58 -6.03
CA ARG A 164 -10.09 8.36 -4.71
C ARG A 164 -11.55 7.95 -4.86
N ILE A 165 -11.94 6.89 -4.19
CA ILE A 165 -13.35 6.41 -4.15
C ILE A 165 -13.96 6.48 -2.76
N ALA A 166 -13.14 6.72 -1.74
CA ALA A 166 -13.62 6.96 -0.38
C ALA A 166 -12.57 7.68 0.50
#